data_68a1caf77af8346ce9d98e1748394243
#
_entry.id   68a1caf77af8346ce9d98e1748394243
#
_cell.length_a   1.000
_cell.length_b   1.000
_cell.length_c   1.000
_cell.angle_alpha   90.00
_cell.angle_beta   90.00
_cell.angle_gamma   90.00
#
_symmetry.space_group_name_H-M   'P 1'
#
loop_
_entity.id
_entity.type
_entity.pdbx_description
1 polymer ?
#
loop_
_entity_poly.entity_id
_entity_poly.type
_entity_poly.pdbx_seq_one_letter_code
_entity_poly.pdbx_strand_id
1 'polypeptide(L)'
;MNPLPNEWAIRHRADACAVTQRRFVPGEYFYTLLFHDADGYRREDLSEEAWSNRNENIQPFSFWKSRYEPLRPPEPLASENAEQLFRHLIASNNPPANACYVLAVMLERKRILKQVTTESRSDGRRVLIYEHSATEDVFIVPDPQLRLDELETVQNEVAQLLGAVAPH
;
A
#
# COMPACT_ATOMS: atom_id res chain seq x y z
N MET A 1 21.91 16.16 5.22
CA MET A 1 20.73 16.02 4.35
C MET A 1 20.10 14.66 4.57
N ASN A 2 18.85 14.65 4.89
CA ASN A 2 18.17 13.38 5.07
C ASN A 2 18.04 12.70 3.72
N PRO A 3 18.25 11.38 3.68
CA PRO A 3 17.88 10.65 2.49
C PRO A 3 16.42 10.90 2.19
N LEU A 4 16.07 10.96 0.92
CA LEU A 4 14.69 11.12 0.55
C LEU A 4 13.88 10.01 1.20
N PRO A 5 12.74 10.34 1.80
CA PRO A 5 11.89 9.29 2.34
C PRO A 5 11.56 8.31 1.23
N ASN A 6 11.55 7.04 1.57
CA ASN A 6 11.20 6.01 0.63
C ASN A 6 9.78 6.28 0.12
N GLU A 7 9.66 6.57 -1.17
CA GLU A 7 8.35 6.83 -1.77
C GLU A 7 7.37 5.67 -1.57
N TRP A 8 7.92 4.48 -1.38
CA TRP A 8 7.14 3.26 -1.25
C TRP A 8 6.86 2.90 0.20
N ALA A 9 7.22 3.78 1.14
CA ALA A 9 6.99 3.53 2.55
C ALA A 9 5.51 3.35 2.84
N ILE A 10 5.24 2.61 3.92
CA ILE A 10 3.87 2.30 4.34
C ILE A 10 3.16 3.59 4.75
N ARG A 11 1.93 3.76 4.31
CA ARG A 11 1.07 4.88 4.70
C ARG A 11 -0.05 4.36 5.59
N HIS A 12 0.01 4.69 6.85
CA HIS A 12 -0.93 4.19 7.85
C HIS A 12 -2.25 4.97 7.84
N ARG A 13 -3.34 4.24 8.14
CA ARG A 13 -4.66 4.84 8.27
C ARG A 13 -4.70 5.74 9.51
N ALA A 14 -5.31 6.92 9.37
CA ALA A 14 -5.61 7.77 10.50
C ALA A 14 -6.89 7.31 11.20
N ASP A 15 -7.04 7.68 12.47
CA ASP A 15 -8.26 7.41 13.23
C ASP A 15 -9.18 8.61 13.28
N ALA A 16 -8.80 9.70 12.64
CA ALA A 16 -9.55 10.94 12.60
C ALA A 16 -9.43 11.60 11.23
N CYS A 17 -10.42 12.41 10.88
CA CYS A 17 -10.44 13.16 9.64
C CYS A 17 -9.30 14.19 9.61
N ALA A 18 -8.56 14.23 8.52
CA ALA A 18 -7.43 15.14 8.37
C ALA A 18 -7.85 16.61 8.36
N VAL A 19 -9.08 16.92 7.96
CA VAL A 19 -9.59 18.29 7.85
C VAL A 19 -10.29 18.73 9.11
N THR A 20 -11.26 17.96 9.61
CA THR A 20 -12.08 18.32 10.75
C THR A 20 -11.50 17.87 12.09
N GLN A 21 -10.53 16.94 12.04
CA GLN A 21 -9.94 16.31 13.22
C GLN A 21 -10.94 15.53 14.09
N ARG A 22 -12.15 15.30 13.57
CA ARG A 22 -13.14 14.47 14.23
C ARG A 22 -12.74 13.00 14.11
N ARG A 23 -12.81 12.28 15.23
CA ARG A 23 -12.51 10.85 15.22
C ARG A 23 -13.57 10.09 14.43
N PHE A 24 -13.12 9.11 13.68
CA PHE A 24 -14.03 8.23 12.95
C PHE A 24 -14.79 7.32 13.91
N VAL A 25 -16.02 7.03 13.54
CA VAL A 25 -16.91 6.13 14.32
C VAL A 25 -16.94 4.78 13.59
N PRO A 26 -16.91 3.66 14.33
CA PRO A 26 -17.02 2.35 13.68
C PRO A 26 -18.24 2.27 12.77
N GLY A 27 -18.02 1.78 11.55
CA GLY A 27 -19.06 1.63 10.55
C GLY A 27 -19.28 2.83 9.64
N GLU A 28 -18.70 4.00 9.95
CA GLU A 28 -18.85 5.13 9.03
C GLU A 28 -17.94 5.00 7.83
N TYR A 29 -18.35 5.62 6.74
CA TYR A 29 -17.53 5.66 5.54
C TYR A 29 -16.56 6.84 5.59
N PHE A 30 -15.39 6.65 5.02
CA PHE A 30 -14.41 7.71 4.87
C PHE A 30 -13.71 7.55 3.53
N TYR A 31 -13.06 8.63 3.09
CA TYR A 31 -12.29 8.61 1.85
C TYR A 31 -10.81 8.70 2.16
N THR A 32 -10.04 7.81 1.53
CA THR A 32 -8.59 7.88 1.59
C THR A 32 -8.11 8.54 0.31
N LEU A 33 -7.31 9.60 0.47
CA LEU A 33 -6.71 10.35 -0.62
C LEU A 33 -5.20 10.11 -0.57
N LEU A 34 -4.64 9.81 -1.72
CA LEU A 34 -3.21 9.64 -1.85
C LEU A 34 -2.69 10.75 -2.75
N PHE A 35 -1.75 11.54 -2.23
CA PHE A 35 -1.11 12.62 -2.99
C PHE A 35 0.31 12.20 -3.32
N HIS A 36 0.75 12.58 -4.50
CA HIS A 36 2.13 12.36 -4.93
C HIS A 36 2.74 13.71 -5.30
N ASP A 37 3.81 14.06 -4.61
CA ASP A 37 4.52 15.33 -4.84
C ASP A 37 6.03 15.07 -4.84
N ALA A 38 6.82 16.15 -4.84
CA ALA A 38 8.27 16.05 -4.90
C ALA A 38 8.87 15.31 -3.69
N ASP A 39 8.16 15.29 -2.56
CA ASP A 39 8.60 14.64 -1.34
C ASP A 39 8.13 13.18 -1.22
N GLY A 40 7.40 12.69 -2.22
CA GLY A 40 6.89 11.31 -2.25
C GLY A 40 5.38 11.26 -2.11
N TYR A 41 4.88 10.19 -1.50
CA TYR A 41 3.45 9.99 -1.34
C TYR A 41 2.98 10.43 0.03
N ARG A 42 1.81 11.07 0.07
CA ARG A 42 1.19 11.54 1.31
C ARG A 42 -0.25 11.03 1.35
N ARG A 43 -0.66 10.48 2.48
CA ARG A 43 -2.01 9.96 2.68
C ARG A 43 -2.82 10.92 3.55
N GLU A 44 -4.09 11.14 3.18
CA GLU A 44 -5.06 11.84 4.01
C GLU A 44 -6.35 11.02 4.04
N ASP A 45 -6.95 10.89 5.22
CA ASP A 45 -8.23 10.22 5.38
C ASP A 45 -9.27 11.27 5.77
N LEU A 46 -10.35 11.36 5.00
CA LEU A 46 -11.39 12.37 5.17
C LEU A 46 -12.73 11.73 5.47
N SER A 47 -13.51 12.34 6.38
CA SER A 47 -14.91 11.98 6.56
C SER A 47 -15.70 12.28 5.29
N GLU A 48 -16.89 11.69 5.15
CA GLU A 48 -17.76 12.00 4.01
C GLU A 48 -18.08 13.49 3.94
N GLU A 49 -18.31 14.13 5.09
CA GLU A 49 -18.57 15.56 5.15
C GLU A 49 -17.39 16.36 4.60
N ALA A 50 -16.19 16.07 5.08
CA ALA A 50 -14.99 16.77 4.61
C ALA A 50 -14.74 16.53 3.13
N TRP A 51 -14.99 15.31 2.65
CA TRP A 51 -14.89 14.98 1.23
C TRP A 51 -15.85 15.81 0.40
N SER A 52 -17.12 15.93 0.83
CA SER A 52 -18.13 16.70 0.11
C SER A 52 -17.81 18.19 0.05
N ASN A 53 -17.14 18.70 1.08
CA ASN A 53 -16.79 20.13 1.19
C ASN A 53 -15.38 20.45 0.71
N ARG A 54 -14.66 19.46 0.15
CA ARG A 54 -13.28 19.66 -0.27
C ARG A 54 -13.19 20.68 -1.42
N ASN A 55 -12.01 21.29 -1.54
CA ASN A 55 -11.71 22.14 -2.68
C ASN A 55 -11.49 21.25 -3.92
N GLU A 56 -12.40 21.33 -4.87
CA GLU A 56 -12.36 20.51 -6.08
C GLU A 56 -11.16 20.82 -6.99
N ASN A 57 -10.50 21.95 -6.77
CA ASN A 57 -9.28 22.28 -7.50
C ASN A 57 -8.07 21.46 -7.04
N ILE A 58 -8.16 20.84 -5.85
CA ILE A 58 -7.13 19.96 -5.34
C ILE A 58 -7.44 18.55 -5.80
N GLN A 59 -6.58 18.01 -6.68
CA GLN A 59 -6.78 16.69 -7.25
C GLN A 59 -5.78 15.72 -6.64
N PRO A 60 -6.23 14.70 -5.88
CA PRO A 60 -5.32 13.67 -5.39
C PRO A 60 -4.80 12.81 -6.54
N PHE A 61 -3.63 12.20 -6.32
CA PHE A 61 -3.09 11.20 -7.23
C PHE A 61 -4.06 10.03 -7.39
N SER A 62 -4.65 9.60 -6.26
CA SER A 62 -5.67 8.55 -6.25
C SER A 62 -6.56 8.73 -5.01
N PHE A 63 -7.76 8.21 -5.07
CA PHE A 63 -8.64 8.19 -3.90
C PHE A 63 -9.62 7.02 -3.98
N TRP A 64 -10.11 6.61 -2.80
CA TRP A 64 -11.13 5.56 -2.72
C TRP A 64 -11.91 5.70 -1.42
N LYS A 65 -13.08 5.06 -1.37
CA LYS A 65 -13.98 5.06 -0.23
C LYS A 65 -13.82 3.75 0.54
N SER A 66 -13.75 3.86 1.87
CA SER A 66 -13.65 2.70 2.75
C SER A 66 -14.60 2.86 3.92
N ARG A 67 -14.86 1.77 4.61
CA ARG A 67 -15.65 1.77 5.82
C ARG A 67 -14.70 1.68 7.01
N TYR A 68 -14.90 2.56 8.00
CA TYR A 68 -14.05 2.57 9.18
C TYR A 68 -14.42 1.42 10.10
N GLU A 69 -13.44 0.56 10.35
CA GLU A 69 -13.57 -0.52 11.33
C GLU A 69 -12.35 -0.46 12.23
N PRO A 70 -12.51 -0.73 13.55
CA PRO A 70 -11.34 -0.80 14.43
C PRO A 70 -10.34 -1.82 13.91
N LEU A 71 -9.05 -1.50 14.02
CA LEU A 71 -8.00 -2.41 13.62
C LEU A 71 -8.02 -3.66 14.49
N ARG A 72 -7.94 -4.81 13.85
CA ARG A 72 -7.89 -6.08 14.55
C ARG A 72 -6.45 -6.41 14.91
N PRO A 73 -6.20 -7.08 16.06
CA PRO A 73 -4.89 -7.62 16.33
C PRO A 73 -4.47 -8.54 15.18
N PRO A 74 -3.20 -8.52 14.76
CA PRO A 74 -2.77 -9.42 13.70
C PRO A 74 -2.87 -10.87 14.16
N GLU A 75 -3.50 -11.70 13.33
CA GLU A 75 -3.53 -13.13 13.57
C GLU A 75 -2.25 -13.76 13.03
N PRO A 76 -1.69 -14.76 13.73
CA PRO A 76 -0.55 -15.49 13.18
C PRO A 76 -1.00 -16.24 11.93
N LEU A 77 -0.42 -15.87 10.80
CA LEU A 77 -0.77 -16.45 9.50
C LEU A 77 0.35 -17.35 9.02
N ALA A 78 -0.03 -18.43 8.32
CA ALA A 78 0.94 -19.32 7.69
C ALA A 78 1.81 -18.59 6.65
N SER A 79 1.37 -17.42 6.19
CA SER A 79 2.07 -16.59 5.22
C SER A 79 2.82 -15.44 5.86
N GLU A 80 3.04 -15.49 7.16
CA GLU A 80 3.71 -14.41 7.92
C GLU A 80 5.07 -14.05 7.31
N ASN A 81 5.83 -15.04 6.87
CA ASN A 81 7.15 -14.79 6.29
C ASN A 81 7.05 -13.99 5.00
N ALA A 82 6.07 -14.26 4.16
CA ALA A 82 5.88 -13.51 2.92
C ALA A 82 5.49 -12.06 3.21
N GLU A 83 4.60 -11.83 4.17
CA GLU A 83 4.20 -10.50 4.55
C GLU A 83 5.38 -9.72 5.16
N GLN A 84 6.14 -10.33 6.06
CA GLN A 84 7.29 -9.69 6.66
C GLN A 84 8.33 -9.33 5.61
N LEU A 85 8.61 -10.24 4.69
CA LEU A 85 9.54 -9.97 3.60
C LEU A 85 9.05 -8.82 2.73
N PHE A 86 7.77 -8.82 2.38
CA PHE A 86 7.18 -7.76 1.57
C PHE A 86 7.33 -6.40 2.27
N ARG A 87 6.98 -6.32 3.56
CA ARG A 87 7.12 -5.08 4.32
C ARG A 87 8.57 -4.61 4.40
N HIS A 88 9.47 -5.54 4.59
CA HIS A 88 10.90 -5.22 4.66
C HIS A 88 11.41 -4.66 3.32
N LEU A 89 11.07 -5.31 2.22
CA LEU A 89 11.51 -4.89 0.90
C LEU A 89 10.90 -3.56 0.50
N ILE A 90 9.60 -3.37 0.74
CA ILE A 90 8.91 -2.13 0.34
C ILE A 90 9.42 -0.92 1.14
N ALA A 91 9.90 -1.15 2.35
CA ALA A 91 10.44 -0.09 3.20
C ALA A 91 11.91 0.20 2.94
N SER A 92 12.58 -0.57 2.09
CA SER A 92 14.00 -0.35 1.78
C SER A 92 14.16 0.88 0.88
N ASN A 93 15.39 1.43 0.85
CA ASN A 93 15.66 2.63 0.07
C ASN A 93 15.53 2.43 -1.44
N ASN A 94 15.72 1.20 -1.90
CA ASN A 94 15.63 0.87 -3.30
C ASN A 94 14.89 -0.46 -3.44
N PRO A 95 13.56 -0.45 -3.32
CA PRO A 95 12.80 -1.70 -3.35
C PRO A 95 12.97 -2.43 -4.68
N PRO A 96 13.26 -3.75 -4.65
CA PRO A 96 13.29 -4.54 -5.88
C PRO A 96 11.87 -4.70 -6.43
N ALA A 97 11.57 -3.97 -7.51
CA ALA A 97 10.21 -3.89 -8.05
C ALA A 97 9.63 -5.26 -8.40
N ASN A 98 10.42 -6.12 -9.00
CA ASN A 98 9.95 -7.45 -9.40
C ASN A 98 9.55 -8.30 -8.21
N ALA A 99 10.40 -8.34 -7.18
CA ALA A 99 10.12 -9.12 -5.98
C ALA A 99 8.92 -8.57 -5.21
N CYS A 100 8.84 -7.24 -5.08
CA CYS A 100 7.70 -6.61 -4.42
C CYS A 100 6.38 -6.91 -5.15
N TYR A 101 6.40 -6.86 -6.48
CA TYR A 101 5.22 -7.17 -7.28
C TYR A 101 4.77 -8.63 -7.07
N VAL A 102 5.69 -9.57 -7.14
CA VAL A 102 5.35 -10.99 -6.98
C VAL A 102 4.82 -11.26 -5.58
N LEU A 103 5.45 -10.69 -4.56
CA LEU A 103 4.98 -10.83 -3.18
C LEU A 103 3.60 -10.22 -3.00
N ALA A 104 3.36 -9.05 -3.58
CA ALA A 104 2.03 -8.41 -3.51
C ALA A 104 0.96 -9.30 -4.13
N VAL A 105 1.23 -9.90 -5.29
CA VAL A 105 0.30 -10.81 -5.96
C VAL A 105 0.04 -12.05 -5.09
N MET A 106 1.09 -12.61 -4.50
CA MET A 106 0.94 -13.76 -3.59
C MET A 106 0.06 -13.41 -2.39
N LEU A 107 0.30 -12.24 -1.79
CA LEU A 107 -0.47 -11.80 -0.63
C LEU A 107 -1.91 -11.45 -1.01
N GLU A 108 -2.14 -10.95 -2.20
CA GLU A 108 -3.48 -10.71 -2.72
C GLU A 108 -4.25 -12.02 -2.86
N ARG A 109 -3.62 -13.04 -3.41
CA ARG A 109 -4.25 -14.37 -3.53
C ARG A 109 -4.64 -14.96 -2.18
N LYS A 110 -3.86 -14.64 -1.15
CA LYS A 110 -4.14 -15.08 0.22
C LYS A 110 -5.09 -14.13 0.96
N ARG A 111 -5.59 -13.11 0.27
CA ARG A 111 -6.51 -12.11 0.81
C ARG A 111 -5.93 -11.28 1.97
N ILE A 112 -4.61 -11.21 2.05
CA ILE A 112 -3.91 -10.33 3.00
C ILE A 112 -3.85 -8.91 2.46
N LEU A 113 -3.63 -8.76 1.16
CA LEU A 113 -3.65 -7.48 0.46
C LEU A 113 -4.81 -7.44 -0.52
N LYS A 114 -5.30 -6.24 -0.74
CA LYS A 114 -6.35 -5.96 -1.71
C LYS A 114 -5.88 -4.85 -2.62
N GLN A 115 -5.89 -5.09 -3.92
CA GLN A 115 -5.57 -4.04 -4.88
C GLN A 115 -6.74 -3.07 -4.96
N VAL A 116 -6.48 -1.81 -4.64
CA VAL A 116 -7.52 -0.78 -4.61
C VAL A 116 -7.63 -0.11 -5.95
N THR A 117 -6.49 0.18 -6.59
CA THR A 117 -6.47 0.88 -7.86
C THR A 117 -5.09 0.75 -8.50
N THR A 118 -5.02 1.16 -9.76
CA THR A 118 -3.78 1.27 -10.52
C THR A 118 -3.71 2.69 -11.05
N GLU A 119 -2.57 3.34 -10.87
CA GLU A 119 -2.39 4.72 -11.29
C GLU A 119 -1.13 4.86 -12.15
N SER A 120 -1.14 5.86 -13.02
CA SER A 120 0.04 6.19 -13.83
C SER A 120 0.70 7.43 -13.24
N ARG A 121 2.02 7.36 -13.09
CA ARG A 121 2.81 8.50 -12.63
C ARG A 121 3.04 9.46 -13.81
N SER A 122 3.45 10.69 -13.48
CA SER A 122 3.77 11.71 -14.48
C SER A 122 4.93 11.29 -15.39
N ASP A 123 5.81 10.40 -14.90
CA ASP A 123 6.93 9.86 -15.69
C ASP A 123 6.51 8.68 -16.61
N GLY A 124 5.23 8.36 -16.66
CA GLY A 124 4.70 7.27 -17.49
C GLY A 124 4.73 5.90 -16.82
N ARG A 125 5.31 5.77 -15.62
CA ARG A 125 5.34 4.51 -14.90
C ARG A 125 4.01 4.25 -14.21
N ARG A 126 3.62 2.98 -14.17
CA ARG A 126 2.41 2.57 -13.48
C ARG A 126 2.75 2.08 -12.08
N VAL A 127 1.86 2.35 -11.14
CA VAL A 127 1.94 1.83 -9.78
C VAL A 127 0.64 1.13 -9.43
N LEU A 128 0.77 0.08 -8.65
CA LEU A 128 -0.36 -0.67 -8.10
C LEU A 128 -0.51 -0.25 -6.64
N ILE A 129 -1.72 0.09 -6.25
CA ILE A 129 -2.00 0.53 -4.89
C ILE A 129 -2.75 -0.58 -4.18
N TYR A 130 -2.14 -1.09 -3.10
CA TYR A 130 -2.70 -2.17 -2.29
C TYR A 130 -3.02 -1.66 -0.91
N GLU A 131 -4.05 -2.24 -0.32
CA GLU A 131 -4.43 -1.97 1.06
C GLU A 131 -4.41 -3.28 1.83
N HIS A 132 -3.85 -3.26 3.03
CA HIS A 132 -3.84 -4.44 3.90
C HIS A 132 -5.24 -4.69 4.44
N SER A 133 -5.71 -5.93 4.33
CA SER A 133 -7.09 -6.27 4.67
C SER A 133 -7.41 -6.10 6.15
N ALA A 134 -6.44 -6.27 7.03
CA ALA A 134 -6.65 -6.17 8.48
C ALA A 134 -6.26 -4.81 9.05
N THR A 135 -5.13 -4.23 8.59
CA THR A 135 -4.59 -2.99 9.17
C THR A 135 -4.92 -1.75 8.35
N GLU A 136 -5.40 -1.94 7.12
CA GLU A 136 -5.67 -0.86 6.16
C GLU A 136 -4.43 -0.02 5.81
N ASP A 137 -3.26 -0.55 6.04
CA ASP A 137 -2.02 0.06 5.57
C ASP A 137 -2.01 0.08 4.04
N VAL A 138 -1.50 1.17 3.46
CA VAL A 138 -1.44 1.33 2.00
C VAL A 138 -0.02 1.12 1.54
N PHE A 139 0.12 0.25 0.52
CA PHE A 139 1.40 -0.05 -0.12
C PHE A 139 1.33 0.39 -1.57
N ILE A 140 2.35 1.10 -2.01
CA ILE A 140 2.48 1.53 -3.40
C ILE A 140 3.57 0.68 -4.04
N VAL A 141 3.16 -0.16 -5.00
CA VAL A 141 4.04 -1.15 -5.63
C VAL A 141 4.24 -0.77 -7.08
N PRO A 142 5.50 -0.54 -7.51
CA PRO A 142 5.75 -0.28 -8.93
C PRO A 142 5.33 -1.47 -9.79
N ASP A 143 4.71 -1.21 -10.91
CA ASP A 143 4.36 -2.24 -11.88
C ASP A 143 5.59 -2.48 -12.78
N PRO A 144 6.27 -3.62 -12.64
CA PRO A 144 7.45 -3.89 -13.45
C PRO A 144 7.11 -4.38 -14.86
N GLN A 145 5.81 -4.57 -15.15
CA GLN A 145 5.34 -5.07 -16.44
C GLN A 145 6.06 -6.37 -16.84
N LEU A 146 6.10 -7.31 -15.90
CA LEU A 146 6.78 -8.58 -16.10
C LEU A 146 6.14 -9.39 -17.24
N ARG A 147 7.00 -9.97 -18.07
CA ARG A 147 6.58 -10.90 -19.10
C ARG A 147 6.42 -12.29 -18.48
N LEU A 148 5.66 -13.13 -19.13
CA LEU A 148 5.41 -14.49 -18.62
C LEU A 148 6.71 -15.29 -18.44
N ASP A 149 7.66 -15.10 -19.35
CA ASP A 149 8.96 -15.79 -19.28
C ASP A 149 9.84 -15.25 -18.14
N GLU A 150 9.64 -14.00 -17.74
CA GLU A 150 10.39 -13.40 -16.63
C GLU A 150 9.79 -13.77 -15.28
N LEU A 151 8.48 -14.03 -15.26
CA LEU A 151 7.74 -14.27 -14.03
C LEU A 151 8.28 -15.46 -13.25
N GLU A 152 8.58 -16.55 -13.96
CA GLU A 152 9.11 -17.76 -13.32
C GLU A 152 10.45 -17.48 -12.63
N THR A 153 11.33 -16.74 -13.29
CA THR A 153 12.64 -16.38 -12.72
C THR A 153 12.45 -15.57 -11.43
N VAL A 154 11.56 -14.58 -11.46
CA VAL A 154 11.30 -13.73 -10.29
C VAL A 154 10.64 -14.54 -9.17
N GLN A 155 9.73 -15.46 -9.50
CA GLN A 155 9.11 -16.32 -8.50
C GLN A 155 10.16 -17.18 -7.79
N ASN A 156 11.15 -17.70 -8.54
CA ASN A 156 12.23 -18.48 -7.96
C ASN A 156 13.11 -17.61 -7.03
N GLU A 157 13.39 -16.38 -7.43
CA GLU A 157 14.13 -15.44 -6.59
C GLU A 157 13.40 -15.17 -5.29
N VAL A 158 12.09 -14.93 -5.36
CA VAL A 158 11.25 -14.70 -4.18
C VAL A 158 11.24 -15.93 -3.29
N ALA A 159 11.13 -17.12 -3.87
CA ALA A 159 11.15 -18.37 -3.11
C ALA A 159 12.48 -18.54 -2.36
N GLN A 160 13.58 -18.17 -2.98
CA GLN A 160 14.89 -18.20 -2.32
C GLN A 160 14.96 -17.21 -1.16
N LEU A 161 14.44 -16.00 -1.36
CA LEU A 161 14.39 -15.00 -0.30
C LEU A 161 13.51 -15.45 0.87
N LEU A 162 12.38 -16.06 0.59
CA LEU A 162 11.49 -16.59 1.63
C LEU A 162 12.18 -17.73 2.39
N GLY A 163 12.90 -18.60 1.70
CA GLY A 163 13.64 -19.66 2.35
C GLY A 163 14.76 -19.15 3.26
N ALA A 164 15.39 -18.04 2.89
CA ALA A 164 16.44 -17.42 3.70
C ALA A 164 15.88 -16.74 4.94
N VAL A 165 14.61 -16.29 4.91
CA VAL A 165 13.95 -15.59 6.02
C VAL A 165 13.21 -16.56 6.92
N ALA A 166 12.76 -17.68 6.39
CA ALA A 166 11.93 -18.63 7.14
C ALA A 166 12.70 -19.20 8.32
N PRO A 167 12.14 -19.18 9.53
CA PRO A 167 12.75 -19.84 10.67
C PRO A 167 12.65 -21.36 10.47
N HIS A 168 13.69 -22.02 10.85
CA HIS A 168 13.75 -23.48 10.84
C HIS A 168 13.30 -24.06 12.17
#